data_206516d72fc600adbfca81f8ac61bb53
#
_entry.id   206516d72fc600adbfca81f8ac61bb53
#
_cell.length_a   1.000
_cell.length_b   1.000
_cell.length_c   1.000
_cell.angle_alpha   90.00
_cell.angle_beta   90.00
_cell.angle_gamma   90.00
#
_symmetry.space_group_name_H-M   'P 1'
#
loop_
_entity.id
_entity.type
_entity.pdbx_description
1 polymer ?
#
loop_
_entity_poly.entity_id
_entity_poly.type
_entity_poly.pdbx_seq_one_letter_code
_entity_poly.pdbx_strand_id
1 'polypeptide(L)'
;KGKAMFMAAERGFRKVIGGEFSIELVETCRRNLEIFRTKSKSRTEFDILHMDASEYQIPTEADLLFFSNPFNEELTDKVIGNILRSHDQTPREVWVVHLHPQGNMAFVRHPRFKVQQEAPEGYVLRLVPAN
;
A
#
# COMPACT_ATOMS: atom_id res chain seq x y z
N LYS A 1 10.08 10.12 -0.50
CA LYS A 1 8.65 10.21 -0.79
C LYS A 1 8.39 9.49 -2.10
N GLY A 2 7.64 8.39 -2.05
CA GLY A 2 7.50 7.51 -3.19
C GLY A 2 8.66 6.56 -3.40
N LYS A 3 9.72 6.62 -2.60
CA LYS A 3 10.88 5.75 -2.75
C LYS A 3 10.53 4.27 -2.62
N ALA A 4 9.65 3.94 -1.68
CA ALA A 4 9.23 2.55 -1.50
C ALA A 4 8.43 2.05 -2.70
N MET A 5 7.64 2.91 -3.35
CA MET A 5 6.92 2.56 -4.57
C MET A 5 7.88 2.28 -5.71
N PHE A 6 8.94 3.09 -5.83
CA PHE A 6 9.94 2.89 -6.88
C PHE A 6 10.71 1.58 -6.67
N MET A 7 11.04 1.26 -5.43
CA MET A 7 11.67 -0.02 -5.11
C MET A 7 10.75 -1.19 -5.41
N ALA A 8 9.43 -1.03 -5.17
CA ALA A 8 8.45 -2.05 -5.48
C ALA A 8 8.39 -2.35 -6.98
N ALA A 9 8.52 -1.33 -7.82
CA ALA A 9 8.56 -1.52 -9.28
C ALA A 9 9.69 -2.44 -9.72
N GLU A 10 10.83 -2.35 -9.05
CA GLU A 10 11.99 -3.19 -9.36
C GLU A 10 11.75 -4.64 -8.99
N ARG A 11 10.80 -4.92 -8.10
CA ARG A 11 10.43 -6.29 -7.70
C ARG A 11 9.37 -6.93 -8.59
N GLY A 12 8.87 -6.19 -9.59
CA GLY A 12 7.96 -6.74 -10.58
C GLY A 12 6.49 -6.80 -10.14
N PHE A 13 6.06 -5.93 -9.24
CA PHE A 13 4.63 -5.81 -8.93
C PHE A 13 3.86 -5.28 -10.14
N ARG A 14 2.62 -5.73 -10.28
CA ARG A 14 1.78 -5.37 -11.42
C ARG A 14 1.16 -3.99 -11.24
N LYS A 15 0.55 -3.75 -10.08
CA LYS A 15 -0.08 -2.48 -9.78
C LYS A 15 0.13 -2.11 -8.33
N VAL A 16 0.67 -0.92 -8.12
CA VAL A 16 0.97 -0.36 -6.79
C VAL A 16 0.02 0.79 -6.51
N ILE A 17 -0.66 0.73 -5.37
CA ILE A 17 -1.55 1.79 -4.92
C ILE A 17 -0.93 2.42 -3.69
N GLY A 18 -0.72 3.73 -3.73
CA GLY A 18 -0.27 4.49 -2.58
C GLY A 18 -1.40 5.35 -2.03
N GLY A 19 -1.68 5.23 -0.75
CA GLY A 19 -2.66 6.06 -0.06
C GLY A 19 -1.96 7.11 0.80
N GLU A 20 -2.37 8.36 0.68
CA GLU A 20 -1.80 9.48 1.42
C GLU A 20 -2.85 10.55 1.68
N PHE A 21 -2.87 11.08 2.89
CA PHE A 21 -3.78 12.16 3.25
C PHE A 21 -3.25 13.55 2.89
N SER A 22 -1.94 13.75 2.91
CA SER A 22 -1.36 15.05 2.60
C SER A 22 -1.35 15.30 1.10
N ILE A 23 -2.06 16.34 0.66
CA ILE A 23 -2.09 16.69 -0.75
C ILE A 23 -0.71 17.09 -1.27
N GLU A 24 0.09 17.75 -0.45
CA GLU A 24 1.46 18.13 -0.82
C GLU A 24 2.33 16.90 -1.06
N LEU A 25 2.20 15.88 -0.21
CA LEU A 25 2.95 14.64 -0.38
C LEU A 25 2.47 13.87 -1.61
N VAL A 26 1.17 13.87 -1.90
CA VAL A 26 0.64 13.25 -3.11
C VAL A 26 1.24 13.91 -4.34
N GLU A 27 1.25 15.23 -4.40
CA GLU A 27 1.80 15.96 -5.54
C GLU A 27 3.30 15.69 -5.72
N THR A 28 4.05 15.66 -4.61
CA THR A 28 5.47 15.34 -4.64
C THR A 28 5.71 13.94 -5.17
N CYS A 29 4.93 12.97 -4.70
CA CYS A 29 5.05 11.60 -5.17
C CYS A 29 4.72 11.46 -6.66
N ARG A 30 3.69 12.16 -7.14
CA ARG A 30 3.31 12.14 -8.55
C ARG A 30 4.43 12.71 -9.43
N ARG A 31 5.06 13.81 -9.02
CA ARG A 31 6.19 14.38 -9.76
C ARG A 31 7.37 13.42 -9.81
N ASN A 32 7.69 12.80 -8.67
CA ASN A 32 8.77 11.83 -8.61
C ASN A 32 8.47 10.60 -9.47
N LEU A 33 7.22 10.19 -9.51
CA LEU A 33 6.78 9.07 -10.33
C LEU A 33 6.95 9.38 -11.83
N GLU A 34 6.63 10.58 -12.27
CA GLU A 34 6.84 10.97 -13.66
C GLU A 34 8.32 10.91 -14.05
N ILE A 35 9.19 11.42 -13.18
CA ILE A 35 10.64 11.35 -13.41
C ILE A 35 11.08 9.88 -13.48
N PHE A 36 10.58 9.04 -12.58
CA PHE A 36 10.91 7.64 -12.57
C PHE A 36 10.49 6.95 -13.89
N ARG A 37 9.26 7.22 -14.36
CA ARG A 37 8.74 6.62 -15.59
C ARG A 37 9.55 6.97 -16.81
N THR A 38 10.17 8.16 -16.85
CA THR A 38 11.01 8.56 -17.97
C THR A 38 12.36 7.85 -17.97
N LYS A 39 12.79 7.32 -16.82
CA LYS A 39 14.10 6.69 -16.65
C LYS A 39 14.04 5.17 -16.48
N SER A 40 12.88 4.63 -16.19
CA SER A 40 12.72 3.21 -15.89
C SER A 40 12.03 2.47 -17.03
N LYS A 41 12.41 1.21 -17.21
CA LYS A 41 11.76 0.30 -18.16
C LYS A 41 10.68 -0.56 -17.49
N SER A 42 10.35 -0.27 -16.23
CA SER A 42 9.35 -1.03 -15.50
C SER A 42 7.98 -0.90 -16.12
N ARG A 43 7.21 -2.00 -16.14
CA ARG A 43 5.82 -2.03 -16.60
C ARG A 43 4.83 -1.93 -15.43
N THR A 44 5.33 -1.72 -14.23
CA THR A 44 4.46 -1.58 -13.06
C THR A 44 3.60 -0.32 -13.17
N GLU A 45 2.31 -0.46 -12.94
CA GLU A 45 1.40 0.66 -12.85
C GLU A 45 1.38 1.22 -11.44
N PHE A 46 1.38 2.53 -11.31
CA PHE A 46 1.34 3.22 -10.02
C PHE A 46 0.16 4.17 -9.97
N ASP A 47 -0.61 4.11 -8.90
CA ASP A 47 -1.62 5.13 -8.58
C ASP A 47 -1.35 5.66 -7.18
N ILE A 48 -1.23 6.98 -7.09
CA ILE A 48 -1.07 7.68 -5.81
C ILE A 48 -2.34 8.48 -5.58
N LEU A 49 -3.01 8.17 -4.47
CA LEU A 49 -4.33 8.71 -4.21
C LEU A 49 -4.32 9.55 -2.94
N HIS A 50 -4.83 10.77 -3.05
CA HIS A 50 -5.21 11.58 -1.89
C HIS A 50 -6.65 11.22 -1.56
N MET A 51 -6.86 10.51 -0.44
CA MET A 51 -8.19 9.97 -0.19
C MET A 51 -8.45 9.70 1.28
N ASP A 52 -9.74 9.59 1.59
CA ASP A 52 -10.20 8.83 2.73
C ASP A 52 -10.20 7.35 2.31
N ALA A 53 -9.16 6.65 2.70
CA ALA A 53 -8.95 5.27 2.28
C ALA A 53 -10.04 4.32 2.79
N SER A 54 -10.85 4.74 3.77
CA SER A 54 -11.93 3.92 4.30
C SER A 54 -13.01 3.63 3.26
N GLU A 55 -13.17 4.51 2.28
CA GLU A 55 -14.20 4.36 1.24
C GLU A 55 -13.65 3.90 -0.10
N TYR A 56 -12.34 3.75 -0.21
CA TYR A 56 -11.72 3.39 -1.46
C TYR A 56 -11.90 1.90 -1.77
N GLN A 57 -12.39 1.62 -2.96
CA GLN A 57 -12.46 0.24 -3.47
C GLN A 57 -11.12 -0.12 -4.10
N ILE A 58 -10.43 -1.08 -3.48
CA ILE A 58 -9.13 -1.52 -3.96
C ILE A 58 -9.28 -2.25 -5.28
N PRO A 59 -8.60 -1.81 -6.35
CA PRO A 59 -8.66 -2.53 -7.63
C PRO A 59 -8.22 -3.98 -7.51
N THR A 60 -8.88 -4.87 -8.24
CA THR A 60 -8.62 -6.30 -8.15
C THR A 60 -7.27 -6.72 -8.71
N GLU A 61 -6.62 -5.87 -9.48
CA GLU A 61 -5.26 -6.12 -10.00
C GLU A 61 -4.16 -5.56 -9.08
N ALA A 62 -4.50 -4.81 -8.03
CA ALA A 62 -3.51 -4.26 -7.11
C ALA A 62 -2.87 -5.36 -6.27
N ASP A 63 -1.56 -5.49 -6.34
CA ASP A 63 -0.80 -6.49 -5.62
C ASP A 63 0.20 -5.91 -4.61
N LEU A 64 0.37 -4.59 -4.58
CA LEU A 64 1.10 -3.89 -3.53
C LEU A 64 0.33 -2.63 -3.13
N LEU A 65 0.11 -2.52 -1.82
CA LEU A 65 -0.56 -1.36 -1.23
C LEU A 65 0.40 -0.68 -0.28
N PHE A 66 0.54 0.61 -0.43
CA PHE A 66 1.48 1.41 0.32
C PHE A 66 0.73 2.49 1.09
N PHE A 67 0.91 2.51 2.40
CA PHE A 67 0.31 3.52 3.25
C PHE A 67 1.41 4.22 4.04
N SER A 68 1.40 5.54 3.99
CA SER A 68 2.27 6.36 4.79
C SER A 68 1.40 7.21 5.69
N ASN A 69 1.53 6.99 6.98
CA ASN A 69 0.97 7.84 8.02
C ASN A 69 -0.38 8.53 7.68
N PRO A 70 -1.18 8.87 8.59
CA PRO A 70 -1.59 8.32 9.87
C PRO A 70 -3.07 7.99 9.86
N PHE A 71 -3.38 6.76 9.58
CA PHE A 71 -4.72 6.30 9.91
C PHE A 71 -4.72 5.95 11.39
N ASN A 72 -5.79 6.28 12.12
CA ASN A 72 -6.01 5.65 13.42
C ASN A 72 -6.41 4.19 13.20
N GLU A 73 -6.45 3.39 14.27
CA GLU A 73 -6.74 1.96 14.13
C GLU A 73 -8.15 1.70 13.58
N GLU A 74 -9.12 2.53 13.95
CA GLU A 74 -10.49 2.39 13.44
C GLU A 74 -10.54 2.55 11.91
N LEU A 75 -9.88 3.57 11.40
CA LEU A 75 -9.84 3.82 9.96
C LEU A 75 -9.04 2.72 9.25
N THR A 76 -7.95 2.26 9.87
CA THR A 76 -7.14 1.17 9.32
C THR A 76 -7.95 -0.13 9.24
N ASP A 77 -8.79 -0.42 10.23
CA ASP A 77 -9.66 -1.60 10.17
C ASP A 77 -10.61 -1.55 8.98
N LYS A 78 -11.12 -0.38 8.62
CA LYS A 78 -11.97 -0.22 7.44
C LYS A 78 -11.16 -0.46 6.16
N VAL A 79 -9.94 0.05 6.09
CA VAL A 79 -9.05 -0.19 4.96
C VAL A 79 -8.74 -1.67 4.82
N ILE A 80 -8.45 -2.35 5.91
CA ILE A 80 -8.23 -3.80 5.92
C ILE A 80 -9.44 -4.54 5.35
N GLY A 81 -10.65 -4.16 5.76
CA GLY A 81 -11.88 -4.74 5.20
C GLY A 81 -11.96 -4.56 3.69
N ASN A 82 -11.58 -3.41 3.17
CA ASN A 82 -11.58 -3.15 1.73
C ASN A 82 -10.53 -4.01 1.00
N ILE A 83 -9.36 -4.19 1.61
CA ILE A 83 -8.31 -5.04 1.04
C ILE A 83 -8.79 -6.49 0.98
N LEU A 84 -9.40 -6.99 2.06
CA LEU A 84 -9.88 -8.36 2.11
C LEU A 84 -10.99 -8.60 1.09
N ARG A 85 -11.91 -7.65 0.90
CA ARG A 85 -12.95 -7.77 -0.11
C ARG A 85 -12.36 -7.84 -1.52
N SER A 86 -11.39 -7.01 -1.82
CA SER A 86 -10.70 -7.03 -3.10
C SER A 86 -10.00 -8.37 -3.34
N HIS A 87 -9.31 -8.88 -2.34
CA HIS A 87 -8.63 -10.17 -2.41
C HIS A 87 -9.62 -11.32 -2.60
N ASP A 88 -10.75 -11.29 -1.89
CA ASP A 88 -11.74 -12.37 -1.97
C ASP A 88 -12.44 -12.39 -3.34
N GLN A 89 -12.60 -11.23 -3.98
CA GLN A 89 -13.11 -11.16 -5.35
C GLN A 89 -12.12 -11.73 -6.36
N THR A 90 -10.84 -11.44 -6.17
CA THR A 90 -9.78 -11.92 -7.06
C THR A 90 -8.60 -12.37 -6.21
N PRO A 91 -8.59 -13.65 -5.76
CA PRO A 91 -7.50 -14.17 -4.94
C PRO A 91 -6.15 -14.04 -5.66
N ARG A 92 -5.19 -13.48 -4.94
CA ARG A 92 -3.86 -13.21 -5.47
C ARG A 92 -2.91 -12.91 -4.32
N GLU A 93 -1.65 -12.85 -4.61
CA GLU A 93 -0.67 -12.39 -3.63
C GLU A 93 -0.81 -10.87 -3.49
N VAL A 94 -0.98 -10.40 -2.25
CA VAL A 94 -1.08 -8.98 -1.92
C VAL A 94 -0.09 -8.64 -0.82
N TRP A 95 0.69 -7.60 -1.06
CA TRP A 95 1.65 -7.08 -0.10
C TRP A 95 1.21 -5.71 0.38
N VAL A 96 1.52 -5.40 1.63
CA VAL A 96 1.23 -4.10 2.24
C VAL A 96 2.51 -3.54 2.82
N VAL A 97 2.82 -2.28 2.52
CA VAL A 97 3.87 -1.53 3.17
C VAL A 97 3.21 -0.45 4.01
N HIS A 98 3.43 -0.48 5.31
CA HIS A 98 2.88 0.51 6.23
C HIS A 98 4.02 1.28 6.87
N LEU A 99 4.24 2.52 6.42
CA LEU A 99 5.31 3.37 6.92
C LEU A 99 4.80 4.30 8.01
N HIS A 100 5.65 4.51 9.00
CA HIS A 100 5.42 5.44 10.11
C HIS A 100 4.05 5.22 10.77
N PRO A 101 3.77 3.97 11.22
CA PRO A 101 2.44 3.64 11.78
C PRO A 101 2.14 4.35 13.10
N GLN A 102 3.15 4.88 13.80
CA GLN A 102 2.98 5.68 15.02
C GLN A 102 2.09 5.00 16.08
N GLY A 103 2.38 3.71 16.34
CA GLY A 103 1.63 2.94 17.33
C GLY A 103 0.36 2.30 16.79
N ASN A 104 0.01 2.53 15.53
CA ASN A 104 -1.11 1.86 14.89
C ASN A 104 -0.72 0.42 14.56
N MET A 105 -1.29 -0.54 15.27
CA MET A 105 -0.95 -1.95 15.17
C MET A 105 -2.02 -2.78 14.46
N ALA A 106 -3.00 -2.14 13.81
CA ALA A 106 -4.13 -2.85 13.22
C ALA A 106 -3.72 -3.91 12.19
N PHE A 107 -2.80 -3.59 11.28
CA PHE A 107 -2.28 -4.58 10.33
C PHE A 107 -1.51 -5.70 11.02
N VAL A 108 -0.63 -5.35 11.93
CA VAL A 108 0.24 -6.31 12.61
C VAL A 108 -0.58 -7.30 13.46
N ARG A 109 -1.67 -6.84 14.07
CA ARG A 109 -2.54 -7.67 14.90
C ARG A 109 -3.51 -8.52 14.08
N HIS A 110 -3.75 -8.17 12.84
CA HIS A 110 -4.75 -8.88 12.04
C HIS A 110 -4.22 -10.24 11.60
N PRO A 111 -4.98 -11.35 11.85
CA PRO A 111 -4.49 -12.70 11.57
C PRO A 111 -4.23 -12.99 10.10
N ARG A 112 -4.85 -12.24 9.19
CA ARG A 112 -4.65 -12.41 7.75
C ARG A 112 -3.42 -11.69 7.20
N PHE A 113 -2.74 -10.87 8.01
CA PHE A 113 -1.53 -10.15 7.58
C PHE A 113 -0.33 -10.67 8.35
N LYS A 114 0.69 -11.08 7.63
CA LYS A 114 1.90 -11.65 8.21
C LYS A 114 3.08 -10.71 7.95
N VAL A 115 3.75 -10.30 9.04
CA VAL A 115 4.91 -9.43 8.93
C VAL A 115 6.05 -10.19 8.25
N GLN A 116 6.53 -9.65 7.13
CA GLN A 116 7.66 -10.21 6.39
C GLN A 116 8.95 -9.47 6.72
N GLN A 117 8.85 -8.19 7.03
CA GLN A 117 10.00 -7.37 7.38
C GLN A 117 9.56 -6.26 8.31
N GLU A 118 10.37 -5.99 9.32
CA GLU A 118 10.19 -4.88 10.24
C GLU A 118 11.44 -4.01 10.19
N ALA A 119 11.24 -2.70 10.15
CA ALA A 119 12.32 -1.72 10.13
C ALA A 119 11.89 -0.51 10.97
N PRO A 120 12.81 0.39 11.33
CA PRO A 120 12.42 1.60 12.06
C PRO A 120 11.34 2.42 11.34
N GLU A 121 11.31 2.37 10.02
CA GLU A 121 10.35 3.11 9.20
C GLU A 121 8.96 2.49 9.18
N GLY A 122 8.82 1.20 9.46
CA GLY A 122 7.52 0.52 9.42
C GLY A 122 7.60 -0.95 9.10
N TYR A 123 6.53 -1.46 8.50
CA TYR A 123 6.36 -2.90 8.27
C TYR A 123 6.09 -3.21 6.82
N VAL A 124 6.61 -4.36 6.38
CA VAL A 124 6.18 -5.00 5.13
C VAL A 124 5.41 -6.25 5.52
N LEU A 125 4.18 -6.35 5.04
CA LEU A 125 3.29 -7.45 5.38
C LEU A 125 2.78 -8.14 4.13
N ARG A 126 2.45 -9.40 4.26
CA ARG A 126 1.83 -10.18 3.19
C ARG A 126 0.47 -10.67 3.66
N LEU A 127 -0.53 -10.51 2.80
CA LEU A 127 -1.86 -11.04 3.05
C LEU A 127 -1.83 -12.55 2.84
N VAL A 128 -2.30 -13.29 3.83
CA VAL A 128 -2.39 -14.75 3.75
C VAL A 128 -3.84 -15.18 3.54
N PRO A 129 -4.08 -16.30 2.82
CA PRO A 129 -5.45 -16.76 2.58
C PRO A 129 -6.19 -17.09 3.86
N ALA A 130 -7.50 -16.97 3.82
CA ALA A 130 -8.35 -17.48 4.88
C ALA A 130 -8.27 -19.02 4.91
N ASN A 131 -8.20 -19.57 6.09
CA ASN A 131 -8.22 -21.02 6.26
C ASN A 131 -9.62 -21.56 6.12
#